data_d4eb1e0046b90ef97e4a77b094e948df
#
_entry.id   d4eb1e0046b90ef97e4a77b094e948df
#
_cell.length_a   1.000
_cell.length_b   1.000
_cell.length_c   1.000
_cell.angle_alpha   90.00
_cell.angle_beta   90.00
_cell.angle_gamma   90.00
#
_symmetry.space_group_name_H-M   'P 1'
#
loop_
_entity.id
_entity.type
_entity.pdbx_description
1 polymer ?
#
loop_
_entity_poly.entity_id
_entity_poly.type
_entity_poly.pdbx_seq_one_letter_code
_entity_poly.pdbx_strand_id
1 'polypeptide(L)'
;SLLTGTGRDMDLATFKLVDQLSGRQIGIRADITPQVARIDAHLLNRKGVTRLCYAGNVLHTWPAGIAQSREPLKVGAELYGHAGIESDIEIQRLMLEALRLSGVKGVTLDLGHVGIFRALAKQAAVSLEQEGEMFRALLAKDVPLLRELTQKLATASRDALRLLPELYGDVKVLEAAQKKL
;
A
#
# COMPACT_ATOMS: atom_id res chain seq x y z
N SER A 1 -20.56 0.09 5.56
CA SER A 1 -20.11 0.07 4.17
C SER A 1 -18.85 -0.78 4.05
N LEU A 2 -18.80 -1.70 3.09
CA LEU A 2 -17.63 -2.55 2.82
C LEU A 2 -16.41 -1.74 2.34
N LEU A 3 -16.62 -0.51 1.95
CA LEU A 3 -15.62 0.38 1.35
C LEU A 3 -15.12 1.47 2.30
N THR A 4 -15.60 1.49 3.55
CA THR A 4 -15.12 2.45 4.55
C THR A 4 -13.65 2.16 4.87
N GLY A 5 -12.77 3.10 4.58
CA GLY A 5 -11.32 2.96 4.80
C GLY A 5 -10.53 2.36 3.64
N THR A 6 -11.18 1.85 2.59
CA THR A 6 -10.49 1.47 1.36
C THR A 6 -10.36 2.69 0.46
N GLY A 7 -9.21 2.93 -0.10
CA GLY A 7 -8.96 4.10 -0.95
C GLY A 7 -9.85 4.14 -2.21
N ARG A 8 -9.81 5.27 -2.90
CA ARG A 8 -10.57 5.53 -4.14
C ARG A 8 -10.35 4.43 -5.20
N ASP A 9 -9.13 3.92 -5.30
CA ASP A 9 -8.78 2.92 -6.32
C ASP A 9 -9.50 1.58 -6.08
N MET A 10 -9.64 1.17 -4.80
CA MET A 10 -10.41 -0.03 -4.45
C MET A 10 -11.91 0.16 -4.73
N ASP A 11 -12.45 1.35 -4.48
CA ASP A 11 -13.85 1.67 -4.79
C ASP A 11 -14.12 1.59 -6.29
N LEU A 12 -13.21 2.08 -7.12
CA LEU A 12 -13.28 2.01 -8.57
C LEU A 12 -13.12 0.57 -9.09
N ALA A 13 -12.23 -0.23 -8.47
CA ALA A 13 -12.03 -1.63 -8.86
C ALA A 13 -13.18 -2.55 -8.47
N THR A 14 -14.14 -2.10 -7.64
CA THR A 14 -15.24 -2.89 -7.10
C THR A 14 -16.48 -2.83 -7.99
N PHE A 15 -16.98 -3.99 -8.43
CA PHE A 15 -18.30 -4.08 -9.04
C PHE A 15 -19.38 -3.77 -8.03
N LYS A 16 -20.25 -2.84 -8.37
CA LYS A 16 -21.39 -2.42 -7.53
C LYS A 16 -22.67 -2.94 -8.16
N LEU A 17 -23.49 -3.60 -7.36
CA LEU A 17 -24.75 -4.21 -7.73
C LEU A 17 -25.85 -3.73 -6.78
N VAL A 18 -27.09 -3.78 -7.24
CA VAL A 18 -28.25 -3.58 -6.37
C VAL A 18 -28.82 -4.94 -6.01
N ASP A 19 -28.87 -5.23 -4.73
CA ASP A 19 -29.52 -6.42 -4.22
C ASP A 19 -31.05 -6.30 -4.44
N GLN A 20 -31.60 -7.19 -5.24
CA GLN A 20 -33.01 -7.15 -5.64
C GLN A 20 -33.98 -7.37 -4.47
N LEU A 21 -33.56 -8.03 -3.42
CA LEU A 21 -34.40 -8.30 -2.24
C LEU A 21 -34.44 -7.12 -1.28
N SER A 22 -33.30 -6.49 -1.01
CA SER A 22 -33.19 -5.42 -0.02
C SER A 22 -33.13 -4.02 -0.62
N GLY A 23 -32.96 -3.88 -1.93
CA GLY A 23 -32.71 -2.60 -2.62
C GLY A 23 -31.36 -1.96 -2.27
N ARG A 24 -30.50 -2.63 -1.50
CA ARG A 24 -29.22 -2.08 -1.05
C ARG A 24 -28.14 -2.26 -2.12
N GLN A 25 -27.26 -1.28 -2.19
CA GLN A 25 -26.04 -1.41 -2.99
C GLN A 25 -25.08 -2.36 -2.27
N ILE A 26 -24.64 -3.39 -2.99
CA ILE A 26 -23.60 -4.34 -2.57
C ILE A 26 -22.41 -4.27 -3.52
N GLY A 27 -21.24 -4.73 -3.07
CA GLY A 27 -20.04 -4.83 -3.90
C GLY A 27 -19.54 -6.27 -3.98
N ILE A 28 -19.10 -6.68 -5.17
CA ILE A 28 -18.32 -7.90 -5.31
C ILE A 28 -16.90 -7.58 -4.86
N ARG A 29 -16.32 -8.45 -4.03
CA ARG A 29 -15.00 -8.20 -3.44
C ARG A 29 -13.92 -8.04 -4.52
N ALA A 30 -13.26 -6.91 -4.52
CA ALA A 30 -12.08 -6.63 -5.34
C ALA A 30 -10.78 -6.95 -4.57
N ASP A 31 -10.85 -7.06 -3.23
CA ASP A 31 -9.76 -7.50 -2.37
C ASP A 31 -10.32 -8.27 -1.16
N ILE A 32 -9.51 -9.17 -0.60
CA ILE A 32 -9.87 -9.97 0.59
C ILE A 32 -9.39 -9.29 1.87
N THR A 33 -8.31 -8.54 1.85
CA THR A 33 -7.73 -7.82 3.01
C THR A 33 -8.77 -7.04 3.83
N PRO A 34 -9.67 -6.21 3.24
CA PRO A 34 -10.67 -5.49 4.03
C PRO A 34 -11.67 -6.41 4.75
N GLN A 35 -11.94 -7.59 4.20
CA GLN A 35 -12.83 -8.57 4.83
C GLN A 35 -12.13 -9.24 6.01
N VAL A 36 -10.84 -9.59 5.85
CA VAL A 36 -10.04 -10.20 6.91
C VAL A 36 -9.85 -9.22 8.08
N ALA A 37 -9.57 -7.94 7.78
CA ALA A 37 -9.49 -6.89 8.79
C ALA A 37 -10.81 -6.76 9.59
N ARG A 38 -11.97 -6.85 8.92
CA ARG A 38 -13.26 -6.85 9.61
C ARG A 38 -13.51 -8.11 10.44
N ILE A 39 -13.04 -9.25 9.98
CA ILE A 39 -13.13 -10.51 10.76
C ILE A 39 -12.31 -10.36 12.04
N ASP A 40 -11.08 -9.85 11.96
CA ASP A 40 -10.25 -9.58 13.13
C ASP A 40 -10.94 -8.61 14.09
N ALA A 41 -11.37 -7.46 13.60
CA ALA A 41 -11.88 -6.37 14.42
C ALA A 41 -13.27 -6.66 15.05
N HIS A 42 -14.14 -7.41 14.38
CA HIS A 42 -15.54 -7.55 14.79
C HIS A 42 -15.98 -8.96 15.14
N LEU A 43 -15.35 -10.00 14.58
CA LEU A 43 -15.72 -11.39 14.85
C LEU A 43 -14.76 -12.06 15.82
N LEU A 44 -13.46 -11.93 15.60
CA LEU A 44 -12.47 -12.50 16.49
C LEU A 44 -12.29 -11.64 17.72
N ASN A 45 -12.14 -10.34 17.53
CA ASN A 45 -11.96 -9.32 18.58
C ASN A 45 -11.00 -9.78 19.70
N ARG A 46 -9.88 -10.40 19.32
CA ARG A 46 -8.90 -10.97 20.23
C ARG A 46 -7.94 -9.91 20.73
N LYS A 47 -7.56 -10.00 21.99
CA LYS A 47 -6.42 -9.24 22.50
C LYS A 47 -5.13 -9.98 22.17
N GLY A 48 -4.14 -9.26 21.61
CA GLY A 48 -2.85 -9.83 21.26
C GLY A 48 -2.69 -10.09 19.77
N VAL A 49 -1.65 -10.82 19.41
CA VAL A 49 -1.26 -11.04 18.02
C VAL A 49 -2.18 -12.06 17.35
N THR A 50 -2.76 -11.69 16.22
CA THR A 50 -3.59 -12.55 15.39
C THR A 50 -2.94 -12.72 14.03
N ARG A 51 -2.81 -13.97 13.58
CA ARG A 51 -2.29 -14.33 12.25
C ARG A 51 -3.39 -15.00 11.46
N LEU A 52 -3.74 -14.43 10.32
CA LEU A 52 -4.78 -14.94 9.43
C LEU A 52 -4.21 -15.14 8.04
N CYS A 53 -4.65 -16.17 7.36
CA CYS A 53 -4.34 -16.38 5.95
C CYS A 53 -5.62 -16.60 5.16
N TYR A 54 -5.58 -16.31 3.88
CA TYR A 54 -6.71 -16.49 2.99
C TYR A 54 -6.28 -16.94 1.60
N ALA A 55 -7.19 -17.61 0.92
CA ALA A 55 -7.11 -17.89 -0.51
C ALA A 55 -8.51 -17.75 -1.10
N GLY A 56 -8.64 -17.11 -2.25
CA GLY A 56 -9.93 -16.97 -2.91
C GLY A 56 -9.88 -16.04 -4.11
N ASN A 57 -10.89 -16.17 -4.98
CA ASN A 57 -11.02 -15.31 -6.14
C ASN A 57 -11.54 -13.93 -5.72
N VAL A 58 -11.04 -12.92 -6.41
CA VAL A 58 -11.53 -11.54 -6.38
C VAL A 58 -11.97 -11.15 -7.77
N LEU A 59 -12.78 -10.10 -7.92
CA LEU A 59 -13.25 -9.64 -9.21
C LEU A 59 -13.00 -8.14 -9.37
N HIS A 60 -12.28 -7.79 -10.42
CA HIS A 60 -11.92 -6.40 -10.74
C HIS A 60 -12.77 -5.86 -11.88
N THR A 61 -13.19 -4.61 -11.83
CA THR A 61 -13.90 -3.91 -12.90
C THR A 61 -13.07 -3.81 -14.18
N TRP A 62 -11.75 -3.76 -14.05
CA TRP A 62 -10.78 -3.82 -15.14
C TRP A 62 -9.59 -4.70 -14.79
N PRO A 63 -8.92 -5.30 -15.79
CA PRO A 63 -7.71 -6.07 -15.55
C PRO A 63 -6.55 -5.14 -15.16
N ALA A 64 -5.64 -5.60 -14.31
CA ALA A 64 -4.44 -4.84 -13.93
C ALA A 64 -3.41 -4.69 -15.07
N GLY A 65 -3.59 -5.40 -16.18
CA GLY A 65 -2.75 -5.36 -17.39
C GLY A 65 -3.37 -6.13 -18.54
N ILE A 66 -2.84 -5.95 -19.74
CA ILE A 66 -3.41 -6.44 -21.01
C ILE A 66 -3.63 -7.96 -21.04
N ALA A 67 -2.78 -8.73 -20.33
CA ALA A 67 -2.87 -10.20 -20.29
C ALA A 67 -3.36 -10.75 -18.95
N GLN A 68 -3.88 -9.89 -18.06
CA GLN A 68 -4.29 -10.32 -16.72
C GLN A 68 -5.79 -10.60 -16.64
N SER A 69 -6.14 -11.62 -15.85
CA SER A 69 -7.52 -11.94 -15.55
C SER A 69 -8.18 -10.86 -14.71
N ARG A 70 -9.46 -10.59 -14.95
CA ARG A 70 -10.30 -9.80 -14.04
C ARG A 70 -10.71 -10.58 -12.80
N GLU A 71 -10.53 -11.90 -12.80
CA GLU A 71 -10.82 -12.80 -11.70
C GLU A 71 -9.55 -13.55 -11.25
N PRO A 72 -8.57 -12.85 -10.65
CA PRO A 72 -7.38 -13.53 -10.13
C PRO A 72 -7.68 -14.30 -8.85
N LEU A 73 -7.02 -15.45 -8.68
CA LEU A 73 -6.92 -16.11 -7.38
C LEU A 73 -5.92 -15.33 -6.51
N LYS A 74 -6.37 -14.88 -5.37
CA LYS A 74 -5.55 -14.13 -4.40
C LYS A 74 -5.26 -14.99 -3.18
N VAL A 75 -3.98 -15.11 -2.84
CA VAL A 75 -3.52 -15.73 -1.60
C VAL A 75 -2.82 -14.65 -0.78
N GLY A 76 -3.07 -14.62 0.51
CA GLY A 76 -2.45 -13.63 1.38
C GLY A 76 -2.41 -14.05 2.83
N ALA A 77 -1.64 -13.30 3.61
CA ALA A 77 -1.54 -13.41 5.06
C ALA A 77 -1.55 -12.03 5.70
N GLU A 78 -2.17 -11.94 6.84
CA GLU A 78 -2.33 -10.71 7.62
C GLU A 78 -1.90 -10.96 9.06
N LEU A 79 -1.17 -10.01 9.65
CA LEU A 79 -0.79 -10.03 11.04
C LEU A 79 -1.35 -8.76 11.72
N TYR A 80 -2.12 -8.96 12.78
CA TYR A 80 -2.77 -7.89 13.55
C TYR A 80 -2.29 -7.92 14.99
N GLY A 81 -2.40 -6.79 15.68
CA GLY A 81 -2.19 -6.69 17.13
C GLY A 81 -0.73 -6.54 17.57
N HIS A 82 0.21 -6.34 16.64
CA HIS A 82 1.61 -6.04 16.95
C HIS A 82 2.16 -4.96 16.03
N ALA A 83 2.72 -3.90 16.59
CA ALA A 83 3.22 -2.74 15.86
C ALA A 83 4.76 -2.71 15.73
N GLY A 84 5.47 -3.77 16.12
CA GLY A 84 6.93 -3.85 16.08
C GLY A 84 7.47 -4.30 14.72
N ILE A 85 8.74 -4.01 14.48
CA ILE A 85 9.47 -4.39 13.26
C ILE A 85 9.49 -5.92 13.05
N GLU A 86 9.32 -6.70 14.10
CA GLU A 86 9.27 -8.16 14.05
C GLU A 86 8.10 -8.64 13.21
N SER A 87 6.96 -7.93 13.23
CA SER A 87 5.79 -8.24 12.40
C SER A 87 6.07 -7.98 10.93
N ASP A 88 6.73 -6.88 10.61
CA ASP A 88 7.13 -6.56 9.24
C ASP A 88 8.10 -7.61 8.69
N ILE A 89 9.09 -8.01 9.50
CA ILE A 89 10.04 -9.05 9.14
C ILE A 89 9.34 -10.40 8.95
N GLU A 90 8.42 -10.77 9.83
CA GLU A 90 7.67 -12.03 9.74
C GLU A 90 6.89 -12.11 8.42
N ILE A 91 6.15 -11.07 8.06
CA ILE A 91 5.35 -11.04 6.83
C ILE A 91 6.24 -11.05 5.59
N GLN A 92 7.34 -10.31 5.58
CA GLN A 92 8.29 -10.30 4.46
C GLN A 92 8.94 -11.69 4.27
N ARG A 93 9.35 -12.34 5.35
CA ARG A 93 9.91 -13.70 5.30
C ARG A 93 8.88 -14.71 4.79
N LEU A 94 7.62 -14.61 5.25
CA LEU A 94 6.54 -15.46 4.78
C LEU A 94 6.28 -15.28 3.28
N MET A 95 6.28 -14.04 2.79
CA MET A 95 6.14 -13.72 1.38
C MET A 95 7.26 -14.35 0.55
N LEU A 96 8.52 -14.18 0.96
CA LEU A 96 9.67 -14.74 0.25
C LEU A 96 9.63 -16.28 0.25
N GLU A 97 9.21 -16.90 1.35
CA GLU A 97 9.07 -18.34 1.44
C GLU A 97 7.94 -18.86 0.53
N ALA A 98 6.82 -18.16 0.46
CA ALA A 98 5.73 -18.50 -0.46
C ALA A 98 6.18 -18.44 -1.92
N LEU A 99 6.95 -17.43 -2.31
CA LEU A 99 7.52 -17.32 -3.65
C LEU A 99 8.53 -18.43 -3.94
N ARG A 100 9.37 -18.78 -2.96
CA ARG A 100 10.31 -19.91 -3.08
C ARG A 100 9.58 -21.22 -3.31
N LEU A 101 8.53 -21.50 -2.54
CA LEU A 101 7.70 -22.71 -2.67
C LEU A 101 6.96 -22.76 -4.01
N SER A 102 6.59 -21.60 -4.56
CA SER A 102 5.97 -21.51 -5.88
C SER A 102 6.95 -21.68 -7.04
N GLY A 103 8.25 -21.90 -6.75
CA GLY A 103 9.29 -22.11 -7.76
C GLY A 103 9.78 -20.82 -8.45
N VAL A 104 9.36 -19.64 -7.98
CA VAL A 104 9.84 -18.35 -8.51
C VAL A 104 11.30 -18.15 -8.12
N LYS A 105 12.14 -17.87 -9.11
CA LYS A 105 13.58 -17.65 -8.95
C LYS A 105 13.93 -16.17 -9.20
N GLY A 106 15.06 -15.73 -8.65
CA GLY A 106 15.58 -14.38 -8.89
C GLY A 106 14.71 -13.27 -8.34
N VAL A 107 14.08 -13.48 -7.18
CA VAL A 107 13.25 -12.50 -6.50
C VAL A 107 14.11 -11.38 -5.93
N THR A 108 13.76 -10.13 -6.24
CA THR A 108 14.32 -8.93 -5.61
C THR A 108 13.25 -8.35 -4.68
N LEU A 109 13.63 -8.03 -3.46
CA LEU A 109 12.76 -7.37 -2.48
C LEU A 109 13.14 -5.89 -2.38
N ASP A 110 12.26 -5.02 -2.86
CA ASP A 110 12.38 -3.58 -2.66
C ASP A 110 11.65 -3.17 -1.37
N LEU A 111 12.36 -2.51 -0.48
CA LEU A 111 11.83 -2.01 0.78
C LEU A 111 11.67 -0.51 0.73
N GLY A 112 10.49 -0.02 1.05
CA GLY A 112 10.19 1.40 1.18
C GLY A 112 9.49 1.70 2.51
N HIS A 113 9.68 2.92 3.01
CA HIS A 113 9.06 3.37 4.25
C HIS A 113 8.31 4.69 4.03
N VAL A 114 7.00 4.64 3.89
CA VAL A 114 6.14 5.82 3.66
C VAL A 114 6.27 6.87 4.77
N GLY A 115 6.64 6.46 5.99
CA GLY A 115 6.86 7.36 7.12
C GLY A 115 7.93 8.42 6.86
N ILE A 116 8.93 8.14 6.02
CA ILE A 116 9.97 9.12 5.65
C ILE A 116 9.31 10.28 4.88
N PHE A 117 8.56 9.97 3.84
CA PHE A 117 7.82 10.98 3.08
C PHE A 117 6.84 11.77 3.97
N ARG A 118 6.05 11.09 4.79
CA ARG A 118 5.08 11.74 5.70
C ARG A 118 5.76 12.66 6.72
N ALA A 119 6.91 12.27 7.24
CA ALA A 119 7.68 13.12 8.15
C ALA A 119 8.16 14.40 7.47
N LEU A 120 8.69 14.29 6.24
CA LEU A 120 9.12 15.44 5.44
C LEU A 120 7.95 16.34 5.04
N ALA A 121 6.81 15.77 4.63
CA ALA A 121 5.60 16.52 4.30
C ALA A 121 5.06 17.28 5.53
N LYS A 122 5.05 16.64 6.69
CA LYS A 122 4.68 17.28 7.97
C LYS A 122 5.64 18.41 8.34
N GLN A 123 6.95 18.21 8.19
CA GLN A 123 7.95 19.24 8.43
C GLN A 123 7.79 20.43 7.46
N ALA A 124 7.41 20.17 6.22
CA ALA A 124 7.12 21.18 5.21
C ALA A 124 5.76 21.89 5.43
N ALA A 125 4.97 21.46 6.42
CA ALA A 125 3.63 21.99 6.73
C ALA A 125 2.68 22.04 5.52
N VAL A 126 2.77 21.04 4.61
CA VAL A 126 1.86 20.95 3.45
C VAL A 126 0.47 20.48 3.86
N SER A 127 -0.54 20.89 3.10
CA SER A 127 -1.92 20.42 3.30
C SER A 127 -2.06 18.93 2.96
N LEU A 128 -3.09 18.26 3.47
CA LEU A 128 -3.39 16.86 3.13
C LEU A 128 -3.61 16.63 1.62
N GLU A 129 -4.16 17.63 0.93
CA GLU A 129 -4.34 17.57 -0.52
C GLU A 129 -3.00 17.60 -1.25
N GLN A 130 -2.13 18.53 -0.89
CA GLN A 130 -0.78 18.64 -1.43
C GLN A 130 0.07 17.41 -1.11
N GLU A 131 -0.02 16.86 0.11
CA GLU A 131 0.63 15.59 0.47
C GLU A 131 0.17 14.46 -0.45
N GLY A 132 -1.12 14.35 -0.72
CA GLY A 132 -1.68 13.33 -1.63
C GLY A 132 -1.19 13.50 -3.07
N GLU A 133 -1.07 14.74 -3.58
CA GLU A 133 -0.54 15.00 -4.92
C GLU A 133 0.95 14.68 -5.04
N MET A 134 1.75 15.10 -4.06
CA MET A 134 3.17 14.79 -3.99
C MET A 134 3.40 13.28 -3.90
N PHE A 135 2.59 12.57 -3.11
CA PHE A 135 2.69 11.12 -3.00
C PHE A 135 2.40 10.42 -4.32
N ARG A 136 1.37 10.85 -5.06
CA ARG A 136 1.08 10.33 -6.41
C ARG A 136 2.22 10.61 -7.38
N ALA A 137 2.79 11.82 -7.36
CA ALA A 137 3.95 12.16 -8.19
C ALA A 137 5.16 11.27 -7.87
N LEU A 138 5.42 10.97 -6.59
CA LEU A 138 6.48 10.05 -6.16
C LEU A 138 6.23 8.62 -6.66
N LEU A 139 5.02 8.09 -6.52
CA LEU A 139 4.65 6.76 -7.00
C LEU A 139 4.78 6.63 -8.52
N ALA A 140 4.41 7.67 -9.25
CA ALA A 140 4.53 7.71 -10.71
C ALA A 140 5.97 8.04 -11.18
N LYS A 141 6.89 8.36 -10.26
CA LYS A 141 8.23 8.89 -10.55
C LYS A 141 8.18 10.13 -11.45
N ASP A 142 7.13 10.95 -11.31
CA ASP A 142 6.94 12.20 -12.03
C ASP A 142 7.76 13.32 -11.36
N VAL A 143 9.04 13.35 -11.70
CA VAL A 143 9.99 14.34 -11.18
C VAL A 143 9.62 15.79 -11.56
N PRO A 144 9.17 16.09 -12.81
CA PRO A 144 8.69 17.41 -13.18
C PRO A 144 7.55 17.89 -12.27
N LEU A 145 6.50 17.10 -12.11
CA LEU A 145 5.36 17.44 -11.24
C LEU A 145 5.81 17.64 -9.78
N LEU A 146 6.67 16.76 -9.27
CA LEU A 146 7.20 16.90 -7.91
C LEU A 146 7.98 18.21 -7.73
N ARG A 147 8.75 18.64 -8.73
CA ARG A 147 9.45 19.92 -8.72
C ARG A 147 8.50 21.11 -8.66
N GLU A 148 7.42 21.06 -9.42
CA GLU A 148 6.36 22.08 -9.42
C GLU A 148 5.70 22.17 -8.04
N LEU A 149 5.19 21.04 -7.52
CA LEU A 149 4.50 20.96 -6.23
C LEU A 149 5.35 21.44 -5.05
N THR A 150 6.68 21.25 -5.12
CA THR A 150 7.60 21.64 -4.06
C THR A 150 8.19 23.04 -4.21
N GLN A 151 7.89 23.78 -5.29
CA GLN A 151 8.57 25.04 -5.64
C GLN A 151 8.48 26.12 -4.56
N LYS A 152 7.34 26.20 -3.86
CA LYS A 152 7.07 27.23 -2.84
C LYS A 152 7.50 26.82 -1.43
N LEU A 153 8.03 25.62 -1.24
CA LEU A 153 8.47 25.15 0.06
C LEU A 153 9.82 25.75 0.47
N ALA A 154 10.09 25.77 1.77
CA ALA A 154 11.40 26.14 2.31
C ALA A 154 12.49 25.25 1.70
N THR A 155 13.68 25.81 1.47
CA THR A 155 14.77 25.16 0.72
C THR A 155 15.10 23.77 1.24
N ALA A 156 15.25 23.60 2.56
CA ALA A 156 15.58 22.29 3.15
C ALA A 156 14.49 21.24 2.86
N SER A 157 13.21 21.54 3.12
CA SER A 157 12.10 20.62 2.86
C SER A 157 11.92 20.31 1.38
N ARG A 158 12.07 21.32 0.53
CA ARG A 158 12.01 21.19 -0.92
C ARG A 158 13.09 20.23 -1.44
N ASP A 159 14.33 20.43 -1.01
CA ASP A 159 15.46 19.66 -1.51
C ASP A 159 15.41 18.21 -0.98
N ALA A 160 14.96 18.00 0.28
CA ALA A 160 14.73 16.70 0.84
C ALA A 160 13.63 15.92 0.09
N LEU A 161 12.48 16.54 -0.18
CA LEU A 161 11.38 15.90 -0.93
C LEU A 161 11.78 15.55 -2.37
N ARG A 162 12.54 16.43 -3.03
CA ARG A 162 13.05 16.20 -4.40
C ARG A 162 14.11 15.12 -4.49
N LEU A 163 14.80 14.84 -3.40
CA LEU A 163 15.80 13.78 -3.32
C LEU A 163 15.17 12.38 -3.24
N LEU A 164 13.95 12.23 -2.68
CA LEU A 164 13.34 10.93 -2.46
C LEU A 164 13.30 10.01 -3.70
N PRO A 165 12.96 10.47 -4.91
CA PRO A 165 12.97 9.62 -6.11
C PRO A 165 14.36 9.08 -6.49
N GLU A 166 15.44 9.71 -6.01
CA GLU A 166 16.82 9.32 -6.27
C GLU A 166 17.37 8.33 -5.24
N LEU A 167 16.66 8.17 -4.10
CA LEU A 167 17.08 7.30 -3.01
C LEU A 167 16.60 5.86 -3.27
N TYR A 168 17.24 5.17 -4.20
CA TYR A 168 17.01 3.77 -4.51
C TYR A 168 18.36 3.06 -4.74
N GLY A 169 18.40 1.75 -4.53
CA GLY A 169 19.60 0.93 -4.73
C GLY A 169 19.84 -0.02 -3.57
N ASP A 170 21.11 -0.34 -3.35
CA ASP A 170 21.53 -1.21 -2.25
C ASP A 170 21.58 -0.48 -0.89
N VAL A 171 22.00 -1.18 0.15
CA VAL A 171 22.08 -0.65 1.53
C VAL A 171 22.87 0.65 1.64
N LYS A 172 23.82 0.91 0.72
CA LYS A 172 24.63 2.15 0.74
C LYS A 172 23.79 3.40 0.51
N VAL A 173 22.61 3.28 -0.11
CA VAL A 173 21.70 4.43 -0.26
C VAL A 173 21.27 4.99 1.10
N LEU A 174 21.22 4.17 2.15
CA LEU A 174 20.86 4.62 3.50
C LEU A 174 21.89 5.59 4.07
N GLU A 175 23.18 5.34 3.82
CA GLU A 175 24.24 6.27 4.26
C GLU A 175 24.16 7.60 3.50
N ALA A 176 23.83 7.55 2.21
CA ALA A 176 23.62 8.76 1.39
C ALA A 176 22.38 9.54 1.84
N ALA A 177 21.30 8.84 2.18
CA ALA A 177 20.08 9.44 2.70
C ALA A 177 20.34 10.11 4.06
N GLN A 178 21.02 9.45 4.98
CA GLN A 178 21.32 9.96 6.33
C GLN A 178 22.16 11.26 6.30
N LYS A 179 22.97 11.46 5.25
CA LYS A 179 23.77 12.67 5.09
C LYS A 179 23.03 13.83 4.43
N LYS A 180 21.92 13.53 3.71
CA LYS A 180 21.25 14.51 2.85
C LYS A 180 19.83 14.86 3.31
N LEU A 181 19.22 14.05 4.17
CA LEU A 181 17.92 14.25 4.79
C LEU A 181 18.07 14.68 6.26
#